data_2517401dbb229decca9c4483351b2a9c
#
_entry.id   2517401dbb229decca9c4483351b2a9c
#
_cell.length_a   1.000
_cell.length_b   1.000
_cell.length_c   1.000
_cell.angle_alpha   90.00
_cell.angle_beta   90.00
_cell.angle_gamma   90.00
#
_symmetry.space_group_name_H-M   'P 1'
#
loop_
_entity.id
_entity.type
_entity.pdbx_description
1 polymer ?
#
loop_
_entity_poly.entity_id
_entity_poly.type
_entity_poly.pdbx_seq_one_letter_code
_entity_poly.pdbx_strand_id
1 'polypeptide(L)'
;MEDAYRPSQVLDNKQIQYVGLYDNNDGSVRESFNTNFTFDTSVPALKLGFSVSAQCLWFTTSQRKEVSNYPVRYIAPDGVTHPWTDECEGDAFLRYLVRENSPSNFEKNRVPFSMNLNFKVTKKLFDDHVNVAMFCTRLWDYTPEYESRGATIRRHVTPYFGLELNIRI
;
A
#
# COMPACT_ATOMS: atom_id res chain seq x y z
N MET A 1 -6.27 -12.87 17.89
CA MET A 1 -6.92 -11.66 18.47
C MET A 1 -8.23 -11.49 17.74
N GLU A 2 -9.35 -11.36 18.43
CA GLU A 2 -10.65 -11.17 17.78
C GLU A 2 -10.82 -9.71 17.34
N ASP A 3 -11.43 -9.50 16.18
CA ASP A 3 -11.75 -8.19 15.65
C ASP A 3 -13.16 -7.78 16.11
N ALA A 4 -13.30 -6.63 16.75
CA ALA A 4 -14.57 -6.15 17.28
C ALA A 4 -15.28 -5.22 16.30
N TYR A 5 -16.55 -5.43 16.07
CA TYR A 5 -17.38 -4.61 15.20
C TYR A 5 -18.67 -4.17 15.89
N ARG A 6 -18.94 -2.89 15.85
CA ARG A 6 -20.22 -2.30 16.29
C ARG A 6 -20.93 -1.73 15.09
N PRO A 7 -22.16 -2.18 14.81
CA PRO A 7 -22.96 -1.60 13.72
C PRO A 7 -23.31 -0.13 14.00
N SER A 8 -23.32 0.67 12.96
CA SER A 8 -23.71 2.09 13.05
C SER A 8 -25.21 2.33 12.89
N GLN A 9 -25.98 1.26 12.66
CA GLN A 9 -27.41 1.33 12.44
C GLN A 9 -28.16 1.78 13.69
N VAL A 10 -29.26 2.48 13.47
CA VAL A 10 -30.20 2.93 14.50
C VAL A 10 -31.54 2.25 14.22
N LEU A 11 -32.05 1.52 15.20
CA LEU A 11 -33.37 0.89 15.14
C LEU A 11 -34.27 1.55 16.19
N ASP A 12 -35.49 1.95 15.80
CA ASP A 12 -36.46 2.62 16.69
C ASP A 12 -35.87 3.81 17.48
N ASN A 13 -35.08 4.66 16.78
CA ASN A 13 -34.33 5.78 17.37
C ASN A 13 -33.30 5.41 18.46
N LYS A 14 -32.90 4.13 18.54
CA LYS A 14 -31.88 3.67 19.45
C LYS A 14 -30.71 3.05 18.67
N GLN A 15 -29.50 3.42 19.03
CA GLN A 15 -28.32 2.79 18.44
C GLN A 15 -28.23 1.33 18.93
N ILE A 16 -27.85 0.44 18.01
CA ILE A 16 -27.61 -0.96 18.33
C ILE A 16 -26.40 -1.05 19.25
N GLN A 17 -26.61 -1.64 20.44
CA GLN A 17 -25.59 -1.72 21.50
C GLN A 17 -24.84 -3.05 21.51
N TYR A 18 -25.12 -3.96 20.58
CA TYR A 18 -24.42 -5.22 20.44
C TYR A 18 -23.07 -5.03 19.74
N VAL A 19 -22.07 -5.80 20.13
CA VAL A 19 -20.73 -5.80 19.51
C VAL A 19 -20.41 -7.20 19.04
N GLY A 20 -20.22 -7.38 17.73
CA GLY A 20 -19.77 -8.65 17.15
C GLY A 20 -18.26 -8.83 17.31
N LEU A 21 -17.84 -10.04 17.71
CA LEU A 21 -16.46 -10.48 17.77
C LEU A 21 -16.21 -11.48 16.65
N TYR A 22 -15.32 -11.12 15.73
CA TYR A 22 -15.02 -11.90 14.53
C TYR A 22 -13.65 -12.53 14.63
N ASP A 23 -13.47 -13.62 13.88
CA ASP A 23 -12.15 -14.20 13.72
C ASP A 23 -11.20 -13.19 13.08
N ASN A 24 -9.95 -13.20 13.54
CA ASN A 24 -8.97 -12.24 13.10
C ASN A 24 -8.60 -12.49 11.61
N ASN A 25 -8.33 -11.41 10.89
CA ASN A 25 -7.86 -11.41 9.51
C ASN A 25 -6.34 -11.73 9.41
N ASP A 26 -5.83 -12.54 10.32
CA ASP A 26 -4.45 -13.01 10.29
C ASP A 26 -4.27 -14.02 9.15
N GLY A 27 -3.25 -13.84 8.35
CA GLY A 27 -2.95 -14.71 7.23
C GLY A 27 -3.05 -14.02 5.86
N SER A 28 -3.07 -12.67 5.84
CA SER A 28 -2.84 -11.93 4.59
C SER A 28 -1.42 -12.18 4.11
N VAL A 29 -1.28 -12.51 2.83
CA VAL A 29 0.01 -12.73 2.19
C VAL A 29 0.34 -11.52 1.31
N ARG A 30 1.56 -11.01 1.45
CA ARG A 30 2.09 -9.99 0.56
C ARG A 30 3.48 -10.41 0.07
N GLU A 31 3.65 -10.43 -1.24
CA GLU A 31 4.91 -10.71 -1.90
C GLU A 31 5.30 -9.51 -2.74
N SER A 32 6.57 -9.13 -2.73
CA SER A 32 7.09 -8.04 -3.54
C SER A 32 8.49 -8.37 -4.00
N PHE A 33 8.75 -8.19 -5.29
CA PHE A 33 10.08 -8.30 -5.86
C PHE A 33 10.45 -7.00 -6.56
N ASN A 34 11.53 -6.38 -6.09
CA ASN A 34 12.07 -5.16 -6.67
C ASN A 34 13.60 -5.28 -6.80
N THR A 35 14.14 -4.58 -7.76
CA THR A 35 15.59 -4.46 -7.96
C THR A 35 15.95 -3.01 -8.29
N ASN A 36 17.11 -2.60 -7.82
CA ASN A 36 17.70 -1.31 -8.14
C ASN A 36 19.05 -1.54 -8.80
N PHE A 37 19.24 -0.92 -9.96
CA PHE A 37 20.50 -0.90 -10.67
C PHE A 37 21.06 0.51 -10.61
N THR A 38 22.33 0.66 -10.33
CA THR A 38 23.03 1.95 -10.39
C THR A 38 24.33 1.76 -11.17
N PHE A 39 24.51 2.65 -12.12
CA PHE A 39 25.74 2.74 -12.91
C PHE A 39 26.35 4.12 -12.72
N ASP A 40 27.56 4.15 -12.18
CA ASP A 40 28.31 5.36 -11.95
C ASP A 40 29.57 5.35 -12.82
N THR A 41 29.84 6.47 -13.46
CA THR A 41 31.05 6.66 -14.23
C THR A 41 31.59 8.07 -14.06
N SER A 42 32.86 8.28 -14.32
CA SER A 42 33.48 9.61 -14.24
C SER A 42 34.45 9.86 -15.37
N VAL A 43 34.59 11.12 -15.74
CA VAL A 43 35.58 11.64 -16.66
C VAL A 43 36.53 12.55 -15.88
N PRO A 44 37.64 12.01 -15.35
CA PRO A 44 38.55 12.76 -14.45
C PRO A 44 39.09 14.04 -15.11
N ALA A 45 39.45 13.99 -16.38
CA ALA A 45 39.96 15.15 -17.11
C ALA A 45 39.02 16.35 -17.13
N LEU A 46 37.70 16.07 -17.04
CA LEU A 46 36.66 17.12 -17.02
C LEU A 46 36.11 17.34 -15.61
N LYS A 47 36.59 16.59 -14.62
CA LYS A 47 36.05 16.59 -13.25
C LYS A 47 34.51 16.39 -13.24
N LEU A 48 34.00 15.53 -14.17
CA LEU A 48 32.59 15.20 -14.33
C LEU A 48 32.31 13.79 -13.79
N GLY A 49 31.20 13.63 -13.10
CA GLY A 49 30.63 12.33 -12.72
C GLY A 49 29.23 12.19 -13.29
N PHE A 50 28.88 10.98 -13.69
CA PHE A 50 27.57 10.61 -14.20
C PHE A 50 27.04 9.43 -13.42
N SER A 51 25.79 9.50 -13.02
CA SER A 51 25.08 8.42 -12.35
C SER A 51 23.74 8.16 -13.04
N VAL A 52 23.49 6.91 -13.37
CA VAL A 52 22.20 6.44 -13.89
C VAL A 52 21.70 5.37 -12.96
N SER A 53 20.47 5.50 -12.48
CA SER A 53 19.84 4.46 -11.68
C SER A 53 18.49 4.05 -12.24
N ALA A 54 18.25 2.74 -12.25
CA ALA A 54 16.99 2.15 -12.64
C ALA A 54 16.37 1.46 -11.43
N GLN A 55 15.14 1.81 -11.11
CA GLN A 55 14.34 1.15 -10.08
C GLN A 55 13.27 0.31 -10.77
N CYS A 56 13.33 -0.99 -10.59
CA CYS A 56 12.40 -1.94 -11.18
C CYS A 56 11.56 -2.59 -10.10
N LEU A 57 10.26 -2.42 -10.16
CA LEU A 57 9.28 -3.23 -9.43
C LEU A 57 8.81 -4.33 -10.38
N TRP A 58 9.19 -5.57 -10.11
CA TRP A 58 8.79 -6.69 -10.96
C TRP A 58 7.34 -7.10 -10.72
N PHE A 59 6.97 -7.16 -9.46
CA PHE A 59 5.58 -7.35 -9.04
C PHE A 59 5.42 -7.04 -7.55
N THR A 60 4.21 -6.70 -7.19
CA THR A 60 3.72 -6.79 -5.81
C THR A 60 2.39 -7.51 -5.83
N THR A 61 2.26 -8.56 -5.05
CA THR A 61 0.99 -9.27 -4.87
C THR A 61 0.53 -9.14 -3.43
N SER A 62 -0.77 -9.04 -3.26
CA SER A 62 -1.39 -9.08 -1.94
C SER A 62 -2.71 -9.82 -2.01
N GLN A 63 -2.94 -10.66 -1.02
CA GLN A 63 -4.18 -11.39 -0.86
C GLN A 63 -4.56 -11.41 0.61
N ARG A 64 -5.81 -11.10 0.91
CA ARG A 64 -6.35 -11.25 2.26
C ARG A 64 -6.90 -12.66 2.43
N LYS A 65 -6.75 -13.21 3.63
CA LYS A 65 -7.43 -14.45 4.01
C LYS A 65 -8.94 -14.21 3.96
N GLU A 66 -9.67 -15.15 3.42
CA GLU A 66 -11.12 -15.17 3.49
C GLU A 66 -11.57 -15.31 4.94
N VAL A 67 -12.48 -14.45 5.36
CA VAL A 67 -13.04 -14.42 6.72
C VAL A 67 -14.55 -14.57 6.65
N SER A 68 -15.13 -15.20 7.69
CA SER A 68 -16.58 -15.33 7.80
C SER A 68 -17.27 -13.97 7.89
N ASN A 69 -18.43 -13.86 7.29
CA ASN A 69 -19.33 -12.73 7.46
C ASN A 69 -19.99 -12.72 8.84
N TYR A 70 -20.02 -13.87 9.51
CA TYR A 70 -20.64 -14.05 10.78
C TYR A 70 -19.64 -13.88 11.93
N PRO A 71 -20.03 -13.26 13.05
CA PRO A 71 -19.19 -13.21 14.22
C PRO A 71 -19.04 -14.62 14.84
N VAL A 72 -17.96 -14.84 15.56
CA VAL A 72 -17.77 -16.06 16.36
C VAL A 72 -18.56 -15.95 17.68
N ARG A 73 -18.59 -14.73 18.20
CA ARG A 73 -19.28 -14.38 19.45
C ARG A 73 -19.81 -12.95 19.36
N TYR A 74 -20.71 -12.60 20.28
CA TYR A 74 -21.16 -11.21 20.41
C TYR A 74 -21.24 -10.81 21.89
N ILE A 75 -21.12 -9.52 22.14
CA ILE A 75 -21.30 -8.91 23.45
C ILE A 75 -22.67 -8.24 23.46
N ALA A 76 -23.51 -8.63 24.40
CA ALA A 76 -24.82 -8.03 24.60
C ALA A 76 -24.71 -6.68 25.37
N PRO A 77 -25.78 -5.87 25.45
CA PRO A 77 -25.77 -4.58 26.13
C PRO A 77 -25.46 -4.64 27.63
N ASP A 78 -25.67 -5.80 28.28
CA ASP A 78 -25.31 -6.08 29.64
C ASP A 78 -23.81 -6.39 29.85
N GLY A 79 -23.03 -6.43 28.76
CA GLY A 79 -21.60 -6.73 28.74
C GLY A 79 -21.29 -8.22 28.73
N VAL A 80 -22.30 -9.11 28.68
CA VAL A 80 -22.10 -10.55 28.63
C VAL A 80 -21.77 -11.00 27.19
N THR A 81 -20.81 -11.92 27.09
CA THR A 81 -20.41 -12.50 25.80
C THR A 81 -21.14 -13.82 25.57
N HIS A 82 -21.76 -13.92 24.40
CA HIS A 82 -22.50 -15.09 23.95
C HIS A 82 -21.88 -15.68 22.69
N PRO A 83 -21.91 -17.01 22.47
CA PRO A 83 -21.54 -17.62 21.21
C PRO A 83 -22.53 -17.24 20.13
N TRP A 84 -22.05 -17.11 18.89
CA TRP A 84 -22.94 -16.95 17.73
C TRP A 84 -23.54 -18.29 17.34
N THR A 85 -24.85 -18.30 17.11
CA THR A 85 -25.60 -19.47 16.63
C THR A 85 -26.43 -19.05 15.42
N ASP A 86 -26.89 -20.03 14.62
CA ASP A 86 -27.72 -19.77 13.43
C ASP A 86 -29.04 -19.05 13.79
N GLU A 87 -29.52 -19.22 15.02
CA GLU A 87 -30.73 -18.55 15.52
C GLU A 87 -30.53 -17.03 15.64
N CYS A 88 -29.30 -16.56 15.83
CA CYS A 88 -28.96 -15.13 15.93
C CYS A 88 -29.27 -14.36 14.65
N GLU A 89 -29.25 -15.02 13.49
CA GLU A 89 -29.61 -14.40 12.20
C GLU A 89 -31.06 -13.93 12.13
N GLY A 90 -31.95 -14.65 12.81
CA GLY A 90 -33.38 -14.32 12.92
C GLY A 90 -33.70 -13.20 13.90
N ASP A 91 -32.76 -12.81 14.76
CA ASP A 91 -32.95 -11.75 15.73
C ASP A 91 -32.95 -10.36 15.09
N ALA A 92 -33.86 -9.49 15.54
CA ALA A 92 -34.07 -8.15 14.97
C ALA A 92 -32.83 -7.24 15.12
N PHE A 93 -31.99 -7.45 16.12
CA PHE A 93 -30.81 -6.64 16.39
C PHE A 93 -29.50 -7.35 15.98
N LEU A 94 -29.38 -8.65 16.26
CA LEU A 94 -28.15 -9.40 16.00
C LEU A 94 -27.85 -9.55 14.51
N ARG A 95 -28.85 -9.62 13.65
CA ARG A 95 -28.66 -9.66 12.17
C ARG A 95 -27.80 -8.52 11.63
N TYR A 96 -27.76 -7.35 12.30
CA TYR A 96 -26.91 -6.22 11.90
C TYR A 96 -25.43 -6.43 12.25
N LEU A 97 -25.11 -7.48 12.98
CA LEU A 97 -23.73 -7.89 13.22
C LEU A 97 -23.18 -8.71 12.04
N VAL A 98 -24.00 -9.21 11.11
CA VAL A 98 -23.51 -9.89 9.91
C VAL A 98 -22.86 -8.87 9.00
N ARG A 99 -21.59 -9.13 8.64
CA ARG A 99 -20.81 -8.27 7.72
C ARG A 99 -21.07 -8.70 6.28
N GLU A 100 -21.17 -7.73 5.39
CA GLU A 100 -21.18 -7.99 3.96
C GLU A 100 -19.78 -7.79 3.40
N ASN A 101 -19.03 -8.88 3.27
CA ASN A 101 -17.75 -8.86 2.60
C ASN A 101 -17.93 -9.20 1.12
N SER A 102 -17.52 -8.29 0.24
CA SER A 102 -17.47 -8.59 -1.18
C SER A 102 -16.38 -9.63 -1.47
N PRO A 103 -16.63 -10.67 -2.28
CA PRO A 103 -15.63 -11.65 -2.70
C PRO A 103 -14.37 -10.99 -3.29
N SER A 104 -14.51 -9.84 -3.97
CA SER A 104 -13.39 -9.07 -4.52
C SER A 104 -12.37 -8.60 -3.47
N ASN A 105 -12.77 -8.52 -2.19
CA ASN A 105 -11.84 -8.16 -1.10
C ASN A 105 -10.79 -9.24 -0.83
N PHE A 106 -11.08 -10.49 -1.19
CA PHE A 106 -10.23 -11.66 -0.97
C PHE A 106 -9.49 -12.11 -2.23
N GLU A 107 -9.77 -11.48 -3.37
CA GLU A 107 -9.06 -11.75 -4.61
C GLU A 107 -7.59 -11.33 -4.50
N LYS A 108 -6.74 -12.13 -5.16
CA LYS A 108 -5.32 -11.82 -5.27
C LYS A 108 -5.14 -10.58 -6.13
N ASN A 109 -4.68 -9.51 -5.51
CA ASN A 109 -4.30 -8.29 -6.20
C ASN A 109 -2.85 -8.37 -6.67
N ARG A 110 -2.56 -7.95 -7.91
CA ARG A 110 -1.22 -7.92 -8.47
C ARG A 110 -0.93 -6.58 -9.12
N VAL A 111 0.08 -5.91 -8.63
CA VAL A 111 0.69 -4.75 -9.29
C VAL A 111 1.68 -5.28 -10.33
N PRO A 112 1.56 -4.90 -11.60
CA PRO A 112 2.43 -5.36 -12.67
C PRO A 112 3.82 -4.72 -12.60
N PHE A 113 4.70 -5.14 -13.51
CA PHE A 113 6.01 -4.56 -13.69
C PHE A 113 5.93 -3.05 -13.91
N SER A 114 6.77 -2.30 -13.17
CA SER A 114 7.00 -0.88 -13.40
C SER A 114 8.49 -0.56 -13.25
N MET A 115 8.96 0.44 -13.99
CA MET A 115 10.37 0.84 -13.97
C MET A 115 10.48 2.36 -14.09
N ASN A 116 11.41 2.95 -13.37
CA ASN A 116 11.80 4.33 -13.57
C ASN A 116 13.33 4.47 -13.71
N LEU A 117 13.74 5.47 -14.48
CA LEU A 117 15.14 5.84 -14.66
C LEU A 117 15.40 7.21 -14.05
N ASN A 118 16.50 7.31 -13.31
CA ASN A 118 16.99 8.56 -12.75
C ASN A 118 18.39 8.83 -13.29
N PHE A 119 18.71 10.10 -13.44
CA PHE A 119 19.98 10.57 -13.98
C PHE A 119 20.54 11.68 -13.11
N LYS A 120 21.86 11.65 -12.85
CA LYS A 120 22.57 12.69 -12.11
C LYS A 120 23.91 12.98 -12.78
N VAL A 121 24.22 14.25 -12.96
CA VAL A 121 25.53 14.74 -13.39
C VAL A 121 26.12 15.58 -12.29
N THR A 122 27.35 15.32 -11.93
CA THR A 122 28.10 16.08 -10.91
C THR A 122 29.33 16.72 -11.54
N LYS A 123 29.55 18.00 -11.29
CA LYS A 123 30.75 18.75 -11.67
C LYS A 123 31.49 19.21 -10.43
N LYS A 124 32.76 18.88 -10.35
CA LYS A 124 33.66 19.38 -9.32
C LYS A 124 34.39 20.60 -9.81
N LEU A 125 34.42 21.65 -8.99
CA LEU A 125 35.01 22.95 -9.28
C LEU A 125 35.96 23.33 -8.15
N PHE A 126 36.91 24.27 -8.45
CA PHE A 126 37.82 24.86 -7.47
C PHE A 126 38.54 23.79 -6.62
N ASP A 127 39.24 22.89 -7.31
CA ASP A 127 39.98 21.79 -6.68
C ASP A 127 39.18 21.00 -5.64
N ASP A 128 37.95 20.64 -6.05
CA ASP A 128 36.97 19.85 -5.30
C ASP A 128 36.33 20.57 -4.09
N HIS A 129 36.56 21.88 -3.92
CA HIS A 129 35.91 22.67 -2.88
C HIS A 129 34.42 22.91 -3.18
N VAL A 130 34.03 22.92 -4.44
CA VAL A 130 32.64 23.12 -4.85
C VAL A 130 32.19 21.97 -5.73
N ASN A 131 31.09 21.30 -5.36
CA ASN A 131 30.43 20.29 -6.16
C ASN A 131 29.05 20.80 -6.58
N VAL A 132 28.80 20.87 -7.89
CA VAL A 132 27.49 21.18 -8.45
C VAL A 132 26.95 19.91 -9.07
N ALA A 133 25.75 19.50 -8.69
CA ALA A 133 25.06 18.39 -9.30
C ALA A 133 23.71 18.82 -9.87
N MET A 134 23.41 18.36 -11.08
CA MET A 134 22.08 18.41 -11.67
C MET A 134 21.54 17.00 -11.72
N PHE A 135 20.28 16.82 -11.32
CA PHE A 135 19.64 15.52 -11.37
C PHE A 135 18.24 15.62 -11.96
N CYS A 136 17.84 14.52 -12.57
CA CYS A 136 16.48 14.28 -13.03
C CYS A 136 16.02 12.94 -12.47
N THR A 137 14.99 12.97 -11.64
CA THR A 137 14.32 11.77 -11.21
C THR A 137 13.16 11.47 -12.14
N ARG A 138 12.97 10.19 -12.45
CA ARG A 138 11.96 9.73 -13.41
C ARG A 138 12.11 10.38 -14.78
N LEU A 139 13.35 10.45 -15.26
CA LEU A 139 13.65 10.86 -16.63
C LEU A 139 12.85 10.02 -17.64
N TRP A 140 12.67 8.76 -17.32
CA TRP A 140 11.77 7.85 -18.00
C TRP A 140 11.04 7.01 -16.97
N ASP A 141 9.73 6.82 -17.18
CA ASP A 141 8.86 6.05 -16.29
C ASP A 141 7.96 5.14 -17.12
N TYR A 142 7.96 3.87 -16.76
CA TYR A 142 7.04 2.88 -17.27
C TYR A 142 6.18 2.36 -16.14
N THR A 143 4.97 2.86 -16.06
CA THR A 143 3.99 2.46 -15.04
C THR A 143 2.67 2.14 -15.74
N PRO A 144 2.44 0.87 -16.14
CA PRO A 144 1.24 0.48 -16.85
C PRO A 144 0.00 0.64 -15.96
N GLU A 145 -1.14 0.86 -16.60
CA GLU A 145 -2.43 0.77 -15.96
C GLU A 145 -2.71 -0.70 -15.58
N TYR A 146 -3.38 -0.91 -14.48
CA TYR A 146 -3.78 -2.24 -14.05
C TYR A 146 -5.11 -2.20 -13.30
N GLU A 147 -5.80 -3.33 -13.29
CA GLU A 147 -7.02 -3.49 -12.52
C GLU A 147 -6.72 -4.00 -11.12
N SER A 148 -7.40 -3.43 -10.15
CA SER A 148 -7.32 -3.82 -8.75
C SER A 148 -8.70 -3.71 -8.11
N ARG A 149 -9.24 -4.82 -7.67
CA ARG A 149 -10.54 -4.92 -6.98
C ARG A 149 -11.67 -4.21 -7.74
N GLY A 150 -11.75 -4.43 -9.04
CA GLY A 150 -12.77 -3.84 -9.91
C GLY A 150 -12.56 -2.36 -10.25
N ALA A 151 -11.42 -1.77 -9.86
CA ALA A 151 -11.05 -0.40 -10.22
C ALA A 151 -9.79 -0.38 -11.09
N THR A 152 -9.79 0.44 -12.13
CA THR A 152 -8.60 0.70 -12.96
C THR A 152 -7.71 1.70 -12.24
N ILE A 153 -6.48 1.28 -11.95
CA ILE A 153 -5.46 2.12 -11.32
C ILE A 153 -4.56 2.72 -12.39
N ARG A 154 -4.56 4.05 -12.45
CA ARG A 154 -3.67 4.86 -13.30
C ARG A 154 -2.75 5.68 -12.41
N ARG A 155 -1.47 5.67 -12.72
CA ARG A 155 -0.49 6.53 -12.06
C ARG A 155 0.04 7.51 -13.07
N HIS A 156 -0.15 8.78 -12.82
CA HIS A 156 0.49 9.83 -13.59
C HIS A 156 1.73 10.31 -12.86
N VAL A 157 2.86 10.21 -13.51
CA VAL A 157 4.16 10.54 -12.94
C VAL A 157 4.83 11.57 -13.81
N THR A 158 5.34 12.64 -13.20
CA THR A 158 6.07 13.70 -13.89
C THR A 158 7.56 13.63 -13.54
N PRO A 159 8.47 13.89 -14.50
CA PRO A 159 9.89 14.07 -14.22
C PRO A 159 10.11 15.23 -13.24
N TYR A 160 11.08 15.05 -12.36
CA TYR A 160 11.51 16.10 -11.43
C TYR A 160 12.98 16.43 -11.66
N PHE A 161 13.27 17.71 -11.84
CA PHE A 161 14.62 18.23 -12.02
C PHE A 161 15.05 19.01 -10.80
N GLY A 162 16.30 18.86 -10.41
CA GLY A 162 16.86 19.59 -9.27
C GLY A 162 18.34 19.91 -9.45
N LEU A 163 18.80 20.88 -8.68
CA LEU A 163 20.19 21.27 -8.56
C LEU A 163 20.63 21.10 -7.09
N GLU A 164 21.84 20.63 -6.92
CA GLU A 164 22.49 20.47 -5.61
C GLU A 164 23.82 21.19 -5.65
N LEU A 165 24.11 21.99 -4.64
CA LEU A 165 25.36 22.71 -4.45
C LEU A 165 25.96 22.30 -3.09
N ASN A 166 27.16 21.73 -3.12
CA ASN A 166 27.92 21.39 -1.92
C ASN A 166 29.22 22.20 -1.90
N ILE A 167 29.47 22.95 -0.84
CA ILE A 167 30.66 23.76 -0.65
C ILE A 167 31.42 23.21 0.58
N ARG A 168 32.71 22.93 0.40
CA ARG A 168 33.63 22.56 1.47
C ARG A 168 34.47 23.82 1.82
N ILE A 169 34.38 24.24 3.03
CA ILE A 169 35.15 25.33 3.62
C ILE A 169 36.34 24.76 4.34
#